data_bafb9640b502ce16e0f8b07666e3032c
#
_entry.id   bafb9640b502ce16e0f8b07666e3032c
#
_cell.length_a   1.000
_cell.length_b   1.000
_cell.length_c   1.000
_cell.angle_alpha   90.00
_cell.angle_beta   90.00
_cell.angle_gamma   90.00
#
_symmetry.space_group_name_H-M   'P 1'
#
loop_
_entity.id
_entity.type
_entity.pdbx_description
1 polymer ?
#
loop_
_entity_poly.entity_id
_entity_poly.type
_entity_poly.pdbx_seq_one_letter_code
_entity_poly.pdbx_strand_id
1 'polypeptide(L)'
;TQGSLGASGDLAPLAHLSLPLIEMGEVYESESTENFNKISSVNSFQKHSLSALKLRPKDGLALLNGTQFMSAYGIWSLINCDRILILSDLIASISLDAFNCRIDPFDISVSDARPHKGHLNTIKNINKFLEKSKIVQIKSKDIQDPYSFRCIPQVHGASKDAFNHVKDIVHTEINSVTDNPLVFSNEDKVISAGNFHGQSLALAFDYLSMAISEIGSISERRIFKLISGERDLPAFLIDKAGLNSGFMITQYTAASIVNQNKQLCFPNSVDSIAVSYTHLTLPTTEAV
;
A
#
# COMPACT_ATOMS: atom_id res chain seq x y z
N THR A 1 -16.91 -7.36 5.04
CA THR A 1 -17.00 -8.74 5.52
C THR A 1 -15.77 -9.05 6.35
N GLN A 2 -15.95 -9.66 7.53
CA GLN A 2 -14.88 -10.10 8.41
C GLN A 2 -14.67 -11.62 8.24
N GLY A 3 -13.53 -12.14 8.72
CA GLY A 3 -13.25 -13.57 8.72
C GLY A 3 -12.22 -14.02 7.68
N SER A 4 -11.44 -13.10 7.09
CA SER A 4 -10.20 -13.46 6.42
C SER A 4 -9.23 -14.03 7.47
N LEU A 5 -8.62 -15.16 7.17
CA LEU A 5 -7.68 -15.84 8.04
C LEU A 5 -6.42 -16.18 7.24
N GLY A 6 -5.37 -15.39 7.38
CA GLY A 6 -4.15 -15.47 6.58
C GLY A 6 -3.51 -16.86 6.50
N ALA A 7 -3.65 -17.68 7.55
CA ALA A 7 -3.13 -19.04 7.59
C ALA A 7 -4.02 -20.08 6.89
N SER A 8 -5.30 -19.78 6.63
CA SER A 8 -6.29 -20.69 6.04
C SER A 8 -6.91 -20.15 4.74
N GLY A 9 -6.47 -18.99 4.30
CA GLY A 9 -7.05 -18.27 3.19
C GLY A 9 -8.24 -17.36 3.60
N ASP A 10 -8.79 -16.68 2.63
CA ASP A 10 -9.82 -15.64 2.80
C ASP A 10 -11.24 -16.24 2.87
N LEU A 11 -11.45 -17.34 3.57
CA LEU A 11 -12.61 -18.20 3.52
C LEU A 11 -13.96 -17.47 3.57
N ALA A 12 -14.25 -16.73 4.65
CA ALA A 12 -15.55 -16.06 4.82
C ALA A 12 -15.77 -14.91 3.83
N PRO A 13 -14.80 -14.00 3.56
CA PRO A 13 -14.94 -13.00 2.50
C PRO A 13 -15.21 -13.61 1.13
N LEU A 14 -14.49 -14.67 0.76
CA LEU A 14 -14.66 -15.35 -0.54
C LEU A 14 -15.97 -16.09 -0.62
N ALA A 15 -16.44 -16.69 0.49
CA ALA A 15 -17.79 -17.29 0.56
C ALA A 15 -18.86 -16.25 0.25
N HIS A 16 -18.82 -15.08 0.90
CA HIS A 16 -19.78 -14.01 0.64
C HIS A 16 -19.69 -13.47 -0.81
N LEU A 17 -18.48 -13.36 -1.36
CA LEU A 17 -18.28 -12.97 -2.76
C LEU A 17 -18.88 -13.98 -3.73
N SER A 18 -18.88 -15.27 -3.37
CA SER A 18 -19.33 -16.37 -4.23
C SER A 18 -20.84 -16.63 -4.17
N LEU A 19 -21.53 -16.21 -3.09
CA LEU A 19 -22.98 -16.43 -2.93
C LEU A 19 -23.81 -15.97 -4.13
N PRO A 20 -23.56 -14.80 -4.73
CA PRO A 20 -24.31 -14.35 -5.90
C PRO A 20 -24.26 -15.32 -7.10
N LEU A 21 -23.14 -16.05 -7.25
CA LEU A 21 -23.00 -17.02 -8.35
C LEU A 21 -24.04 -18.15 -8.31
N ILE A 22 -24.60 -18.43 -7.13
CA ILE A 22 -25.63 -19.43 -6.89
C ILE A 22 -26.98 -18.80 -6.49
N GLU A 23 -27.21 -17.56 -6.93
CA GLU A 23 -28.43 -16.77 -6.63
C GLU A 23 -28.70 -16.56 -5.14
N MET A 24 -27.68 -16.56 -4.31
CA MET A 24 -27.80 -16.27 -2.88
C MET A 24 -27.21 -14.90 -2.53
N GLY A 25 -27.72 -14.31 -1.44
CA GLY A 25 -27.24 -13.02 -0.95
C GLY A 25 -27.67 -11.84 -1.80
N GLU A 26 -26.87 -10.79 -1.78
CA GLU A 26 -27.19 -9.49 -2.38
C GLU A 26 -25.99 -8.99 -3.17
N VAL A 27 -26.28 -8.19 -4.18
CA VAL A 27 -25.28 -7.50 -5.02
C VAL A 27 -25.55 -6.00 -5.05
N TYR A 28 -24.53 -5.24 -5.41
CA TYR A 28 -24.68 -3.82 -5.70
C TYR A 28 -24.73 -3.63 -7.21
N GLU A 29 -25.83 -3.04 -7.70
CA GLU A 29 -25.93 -2.59 -9.07
C GLU A 29 -25.70 -1.09 -9.14
N SER A 30 -24.97 -0.66 -10.14
CA SER A 30 -24.69 0.75 -10.39
C SER A 30 -25.31 1.19 -11.70
N GLU A 31 -26.11 2.25 -11.66
CA GLU A 31 -26.57 2.97 -12.85
C GLU A 31 -25.60 4.10 -13.24
N SER A 32 -24.68 4.46 -12.33
CA SER A 32 -23.63 5.47 -12.51
C SER A 32 -22.47 5.21 -11.55
N THR A 33 -21.33 5.86 -11.75
CA THR A 33 -20.12 5.69 -10.91
C THR A 33 -20.33 6.07 -9.43
N GLU A 34 -21.43 6.70 -9.07
CA GLU A 34 -21.67 7.22 -7.72
C GLU A 34 -22.89 6.62 -7.02
N ASN A 35 -23.83 6.01 -7.75
CA ASN A 35 -25.08 5.48 -7.20
C ASN A 35 -25.11 3.95 -7.30
N PHE A 36 -25.00 3.30 -6.14
CA PHE A 36 -25.07 1.85 -6.00
C PHE A 36 -26.34 1.44 -5.27
N ASN A 37 -27.19 0.67 -5.94
CA ASN A 37 -28.41 0.11 -5.36
C ASN A 37 -28.16 -1.33 -4.94
N LYS A 38 -28.49 -1.67 -3.70
CA LYS A 38 -28.40 -3.01 -3.18
C LYS A 38 -29.65 -3.81 -3.55
N ILE A 39 -29.48 -4.90 -4.27
CA ILE A 39 -30.59 -5.78 -4.69
C ILE A 39 -30.25 -7.24 -4.41
N SER A 40 -31.28 -8.09 -4.35
CA SER A 40 -31.05 -9.53 -4.20
C SER A 40 -30.39 -10.11 -5.46
N SER A 41 -29.53 -11.11 -5.27
CA SER A 41 -28.87 -11.79 -6.41
C SER A 41 -29.88 -12.40 -7.38
N VAL A 42 -31.00 -12.94 -6.87
CA VAL A 42 -32.08 -13.48 -7.70
C VAL A 42 -32.64 -12.42 -8.64
N ASN A 43 -32.96 -11.24 -8.12
CA ASN A 43 -33.50 -10.14 -8.93
C ASN A 43 -32.49 -9.65 -9.97
N SER A 44 -31.21 -9.56 -9.60
CA SER A 44 -30.13 -9.18 -10.51
C SER A 44 -30.00 -10.20 -11.64
N PHE A 45 -29.98 -11.48 -11.33
CA PHE A 45 -29.89 -12.55 -12.32
C PHE A 45 -31.07 -12.52 -13.30
N GLN A 46 -32.29 -12.34 -12.80
CA GLN A 46 -33.48 -12.18 -13.65
C GLN A 46 -33.39 -10.96 -14.58
N LYS A 47 -33.01 -9.81 -14.02
CA LYS A 47 -32.83 -8.55 -14.77
C LYS A 47 -31.80 -8.66 -15.89
N HIS A 48 -30.70 -9.38 -15.65
CA HIS A 48 -29.61 -9.53 -16.62
C HIS A 48 -29.66 -10.84 -17.41
N SER A 49 -30.74 -11.62 -17.28
CA SER A 49 -30.91 -12.92 -17.97
C SER A 49 -29.76 -13.88 -17.73
N LEU A 50 -29.23 -13.88 -16.48
CA LEU A 50 -28.21 -14.80 -16.04
C LEU A 50 -28.85 -16.06 -15.40
N SER A 51 -28.09 -17.14 -15.35
CA SER A 51 -28.49 -18.38 -14.69
C SER A 51 -27.53 -18.71 -13.56
N ALA A 52 -28.06 -19.24 -12.45
CA ALA A 52 -27.25 -19.70 -11.34
C ALA A 52 -26.26 -20.78 -11.76
N LEU A 53 -25.06 -20.72 -11.22
CA LEU A 53 -24.08 -21.78 -11.38
C LEU A 53 -24.48 -23.01 -10.56
N LYS A 54 -24.45 -24.15 -11.19
CA LYS A 54 -24.57 -25.44 -10.50
C LYS A 54 -23.17 -25.92 -10.11
N LEU A 55 -22.84 -25.80 -8.83
CA LEU A 55 -21.54 -26.20 -8.31
C LEU A 55 -21.35 -27.72 -8.44
N ARG A 56 -20.16 -28.12 -8.86
CA ARG A 56 -19.71 -29.53 -8.92
C ARG A 56 -18.82 -29.85 -7.71
N PRO A 57 -18.47 -31.09 -7.50
CA PRO A 57 -17.46 -31.45 -6.53
C PRO A 57 -16.17 -30.63 -6.73
N LYS A 58 -15.61 -30.12 -5.63
CA LYS A 58 -14.44 -29.21 -5.59
C LYS A 58 -14.74 -27.73 -5.88
N ASP A 59 -15.74 -27.35 -6.69
CA ASP A 59 -16.01 -25.93 -7.05
C ASP A 59 -16.24 -25.08 -5.80
N GLY A 60 -17.03 -25.56 -4.84
CA GLY A 60 -17.29 -24.83 -3.61
C GLY A 60 -16.01 -24.48 -2.85
N LEU A 61 -15.13 -25.45 -2.64
CA LEU A 61 -13.86 -25.23 -1.95
C LEU A 61 -12.93 -24.29 -2.75
N ALA A 62 -12.89 -24.46 -4.08
CA ALA A 62 -12.08 -23.60 -4.95
C ALA A 62 -12.51 -22.12 -4.92
N LEU A 63 -13.79 -21.85 -4.68
CA LEU A 63 -14.31 -20.49 -4.55
C LEU A 63 -14.01 -19.86 -3.19
N LEU A 64 -13.73 -20.64 -2.15
CA LEU A 64 -13.51 -20.13 -0.79
C LEU A 64 -12.04 -20.09 -0.40
N ASN A 65 -11.25 -21.00 -0.94
CA ASN A 65 -9.90 -21.28 -0.47
C ASN A 65 -8.89 -20.51 -1.32
N GLY A 66 -8.19 -19.57 -0.69
CA GLY A 66 -7.19 -18.77 -1.38
C GLY A 66 -7.00 -17.39 -0.79
N THR A 67 -6.19 -16.57 -1.47
CA THR A 67 -5.71 -15.27 -1.01
C THR A 67 -6.26 -14.11 -1.84
N GLN A 68 -7.35 -14.32 -2.56
CA GLN A 68 -7.88 -13.34 -3.53
C GLN A 68 -8.36 -12.05 -2.86
N PHE A 69 -8.95 -12.13 -1.67
CA PHE A 69 -9.39 -10.96 -0.91
C PHE A 69 -8.18 -10.14 -0.42
N MET A 70 -7.18 -10.79 0.17
CA MET A 70 -5.92 -10.14 0.56
C MET A 70 -5.23 -9.51 -0.67
N SER A 71 -5.18 -10.22 -1.78
CA SER A 71 -4.58 -9.75 -3.03
C SER A 71 -5.29 -8.50 -3.58
N ALA A 72 -6.63 -8.44 -3.49
CA ALA A 72 -7.41 -7.27 -3.90
C ALA A 72 -7.05 -6.03 -3.08
N TYR A 73 -6.93 -6.15 -1.76
CA TYR A 73 -6.44 -5.08 -0.90
C TYR A 73 -4.99 -4.70 -1.21
N GLY A 74 -4.15 -5.68 -1.52
CA GLY A 74 -2.77 -5.47 -1.94
C GLY A 74 -2.67 -4.64 -3.21
N ILE A 75 -3.45 -4.97 -4.23
CA ILE A 75 -3.50 -4.22 -5.50
C ILE A 75 -3.96 -2.78 -5.25
N TRP A 76 -5.04 -2.60 -4.51
CA TRP A 76 -5.56 -1.27 -4.18
C TRP A 76 -4.52 -0.43 -3.42
N SER A 77 -3.85 -1.04 -2.45
CA SER A 77 -2.78 -0.39 -1.69
C SER A 77 -1.59 -0.01 -2.59
N LEU A 78 -1.15 -0.90 -3.47
CA LEU A 78 -0.05 -0.62 -4.40
C LEU A 78 -0.37 0.54 -5.35
N ILE A 79 -1.59 0.60 -5.91
CA ILE A 79 -2.02 1.71 -6.78
C ILE A 79 -1.95 3.05 -6.04
N ASN A 80 -2.39 3.09 -4.78
CA ASN A 80 -2.33 4.31 -3.98
C ASN A 80 -0.91 4.65 -3.53
N CYS A 81 -0.11 3.66 -3.15
CA CYS A 81 1.30 3.86 -2.78
C CYS A 81 2.13 4.39 -3.96
N ASP A 82 1.91 3.90 -5.18
CA ASP A 82 2.59 4.41 -6.38
C ASP A 82 2.35 5.91 -6.56
N ARG A 83 1.08 6.33 -6.44
CA ARG A 83 0.71 7.76 -6.49
C ARG A 83 1.36 8.57 -5.38
N ILE A 84 1.37 8.05 -4.14
CA ILE A 84 1.99 8.72 -2.98
C ILE A 84 3.49 8.89 -3.21
N LEU A 85 4.19 7.88 -3.74
CA LEU A 85 5.63 7.93 -3.99
C LEU A 85 5.99 8.98 -5.06
N ILE A 86 5.19 9.10 -6.13
CA ILE A 86 5.38 10.13 -7.15
C ILE A 86 5.11 11.52 -6.57
N LEU A 87 3.98 11.68 -5.87
CA LEU A 87 3.60 12.95 -5.24
C LEU A 87 4.61 13.37 -4.16
N SER A 88 5.20 12.43 -3.43
CA SER A 88 6.20 12.74 -2.42
C SER A 88 7.46 13.37 -3.02
N ASP A 89 7.92 12.88 -4.18
CA ASP A 89 9.05 13.48 -4.89
C ASP A 89 8.70 14.88 -5.42
N LEU A 90 7.51 15.07 -5.97
CA LEU A 90 7.05 16.37 -6.44
C LEU A 90 6.96 17.39 -5.30
N ILE A 91 6.33 17.03 -4.18
CA ILE A 91 6.20 17.90 -3.00
C ILE A 91 7.56 18.17 -2.37
N ALA A 92 8.45 17.17 -2.36
CA ALA A 92 9.82 17.37 -1.91
C ALA A 92 10.58 18.37 -2.79
N SER A 93 10.39 18.31 -4.10
CA SER A 93 11.00 19.25 -5.04
C SER A 93 10.53 20.68 -4.81
N ILE A 94 9.23 20.88 -4.60
CA ILE A 94 8.67 22.21 -4.24
C ILE A 94 9.26 22.70 -2.91
N SER A 95 9.40 21.79 -1.94
CA SER A 95 9.98 22.14 -0.63
C SER A 95 11.46 22.50 -0.72
N LEU A 96 12.24 21.82 -1.57
CA LEU A 96 13.65 22.11 -1.84
C LEU A 96 13.80 23.51 -2.43
N ASP A 97 12.94 23.84 -3.38
CA ASP A 97 12.92 25.14 -4.02
C ASP A 97 12.56 26.25 -3.02
N ALA A 98 11.46 26.08 -2.27
CA ALA A 98 11.01 27.04 -1.28
C ALA A 98 12.01 27.27 -0.13
N PHE A 99 12.76 26.25 0.27
CA PHE A 99 13.78 26.35 1.32
C PHE A 99 15.16 26.76 0.81
N ASN A 100 15.29 27.11 -0.47
CA ASN A 100 16.55 27.47 -1.12
C ASN A 100 17.66 26.43 -0.88
N CYS A 101 17.33 25.16 -1.12
CA CYS A 101 18.25 24.06 -0.90
C CYS A 101 19.29 23.89 -2.00
N ARG A 102 20.37 23.21 -1.69
CA ARG A 102 21.40 22.80 -2.64
C ARG A 102 20.94 21.62 -3.48
N ILE A 103 21.34 21.60 -4.74
CA ILE A 103 21.05 20.48 -5.66
C ILE A 103 22.13 19.38 -5.63
N ASP A 104 23.31 19.67 -5.07
CA ASP A 104 24.44 18.73 -5.05
C ASP A 104 24.10 17.34 -4.51
N PRO A 105 23.22 17.18 -3.46
CA PRO A 105 22.84 15.86 -2.97
C PRO A 105 22.08 15.00 -4.00
N PHE A 106 21.62 15.61 -5.09
CA PHE A 106 20.87 14.97 -6.17
C PHE A 106 21.71 14.77 -7.43
N ASP A 107 23.03 14.89 -7.32
CA ASP A 107 23.94 14.51 -8.41
C ASP A 107 23.92 12.99 -8.59
N ILE A 108 23.99 12.52 -9.85
CA ILE A 108 23.94 11.10 -10.20
C ILE A 108 25.10 10.33 -9.56
N SER A 109 26.29 10.96 -9.44
CA SER A 109 27.46 10.35 -8.81
C SER A 109 27.20 9.93 -7.34
N VAL A 110 26.28 10.59 -6.65
CA VAL A 110 25.85 10.19 -5.30
C VAL A 110 25.16 8.82 -5.34
N SER A 111 24.36 8.56 -6.37
CA SER A 111 23.73 7.25 -6.58
C SER A 111 24.73 6.21 -7.04
N ASP A 112 25.70 6.57 -7.88
CA ASP A 112 26.72 5.63 -8.35
C ASP A 112 27.61 5.14 -7.20
N ALA A 113 27.88 6.02 -6.23
CA ALA A 113 28.61 5.65 -5.01
C ALA A 113 27.81 4.71 -4.08
N ARG A 114 26.47 4.70 -4.18
CA ARG A 114 25.57 3.84 -3.39
C ARG A 114 24.39 3.40 -4.25
N PRO A 115 24.54 2.35 -5.08
CA PRO A 115 23.69 2.07 -6.24
C PRO A 115 22.37 1.34 -5.92
N HIS A 116 21.55 1.90 -5.02
CA HIS A 116 20.17 1.47 -4.83
C HIS A 116 19.28 2.02 -5.96
N LYS A 117 18.42 1.18 -6.53
CA LYS A 117 17.55 1.56 -7.66
C LYS A 117 16.58 2.68 -7.32
N GLY A 118 15.96 2.62 -6.14
CA GLY A 118 15.06 3.67 -5.65
C GLY A 118 15.76 5.00 -5.43
N HIS A 119 17.02 4.99 -5.00
CA HIS A 119 17.90 6.16 -4.89
C HIS A 119 18.02 6.89 -6.22
N LEU A 120 18.49 6.17 -7.25
CA LEU A 120 18.64 6.71 -8.59
C LEU A 120 17.32 7.22 -9.16
N ASN A 121 16.23 6.47 -8.93
CA ASN A 121 14.90 6.88 -9.38
C ASN A 121 14.48 8.20 -8.73
N THR A 122 14.68 8.36 -7.42
CA THR A 122 14.35 9.60 -6.71
C THR A 122 15.19 10.77 -7.20
N ILE A 123 16.49 10.60 -7.38
CA ILE A 123 17.39 11.63 -7.93
C ILE A 123 16.91 12.09 -9.32
N LYS A 124 16.57 11.13 -10.20
CA LYS A 124 16.05 11.46 -11.54
C LYS A 124 14.75 12.25 -11.49
N ASN A 125 13.82 11.87 -10.61
CA ASN A 125 12.55 12.57 -10.46
C ASN A 125 12.76 14.01 -9.95
N ILE A 126 13.53 14.18 -8.89
CA ILE A 126 13.83 15.50 -8.31
C ILE A 126 14.49 16.42 -9.36
N ASN A 127 15.52 15.92 -10.06
CA ASN A 127 16.19 16.69 -11.10
C ASN A 127 15.24 17.09 -12.24
N LYS A 128 14.34 16.18 -12.65
CA LYS A 128 13.33 16.46 -13.67
C LYS A 128 12.33 17.53 -13.22
N PHE A 129 11.84 17.46 -11.98
CA PHE A 129 10.92 18.46 -11.44
C PHE A 129 11.55 19.83 -11.26
N LEU A 130 12.85 19.89 -10.95
CA LEU A 130 13.60 21.13 -10.73
C LEU A 130 14.32 21.67 -11.99
N GLU A 131 14.22 20.99 -13.12
CA GLU A 131 14.95 21.35 -14.35
C GLU A 131 14.80 22.81 -14.77
N LYS A 132 13.61 23.39 -14.56
CA LYS A 132 13.31 24.78 -14.91
C LYS A 132 13.31 25.74 -13.71
N SER A 133 13.69 25.28 -12.53
CA SER A 133 13.74 26.13 -11.35
C SER A 133 14.86 27.15 -11.46
N LYS A 134 14.53 28.43 -11.23
CA LYS A 134 15.49 29.52 -11.15
C LYS A 134 16.15 29.63 -9.78
N ILE A 135 15.47 29.13 -8.72
CA ILE A 135 15.94 29.21 -7.33
C ILE A 135 17.10 28.25 -7.11
N VAL A 136 16.96 27.01 -7.56
CA VAL A 136 18.01 25.97 -7.46
C VAL A 136 19.31 26.36 -8.18
N GLN A 137 19.24 27.26 -9.17
CA GLN A 137 20.43 27.78 -9.87
C GLN A 137 21.20 28.83 -9.04
N ILE A 138 20.59 29.35 -7.99
CA ILE A 138 21.22 30.32 -7.08
C ILE A 138 21.99 29.49 -6.04
N LYS A 139 23.32 29.69 -5.97
CA LYS A 139 24.14 29.01 -4.97
C LYS A 139 23.70 29.41 -3.56
N SER A 140 23.19 28.42 -2.82
CA SER A 140 22.91 28.57 -1.39
C SER A 140 24.18 28.97 -0.64
N LYS A 141 24.05 29.88 0.34
CA LYS A 141 25.15 30.31 1.21
C LYS A 141 25.50 29.24 2.28
N ASP A 142 24.59 28.31 2.55
CA ASP A 142 24.77 27.28 3.55
C ASP A 142 25.68 26.17 3.02
N ILE A 143 26.49 25.62 3.92
CA ILE A 143 27.43 24.52 3.59
C ILE A 143 26.65 23.24 3.22
N GLN A 144 25.58 22.95 3.94
CA GLN A 144 24.73 21.78 3.70
C GLN A 144 23.29 22.03 4.18
N ASP A 145 22.36 21.24 3.63
CA ASP A 145 20.94 21.28 3.98
C ASP A 145 20.61 20.36 5.17
N PRO A 146 19.51 20.62 5.88
CA PRO A 146 18.98 19.68 6.88
C PRO A 146 18.72 18.30 6.27
N TYR A 147 18.77 17.26 7.10
CA TYR A 147 18.59 15.87 6.65
C TYR A 147 17.26 15.63 5.93
N SER A 148 16.17 16.28 6.36
CA SER A 148 14.87 16.14 5.73
C SER A 148 14.80 16.61 4.27
N PHE A 149 15.82 17.36 3.82
CA PHE A 149 15.99 17.80 2.44
C PHE A 149 17.09 16.99 1.73
N ARG A 150 18.32 16.99 2.25
CA ARG A 150 19.44 16.35 1.55
C ARG A 150 19.39 14.82 1.54
N CYS A 151 18.64 14.19 2.47
CA CYS A 151 18.49 12.73 2.53
C CYS A 151 17.21 12.23 1.83
N ILE A 152 16.53 13.06 1.05
CA ILE A 152 15.37 12.64 0.25
C ILE A 152 15.68 11.41 -0.61
N PRO A 153 16.79 11.35 -1.38
CA PRO A 153 17.09 10.16 -2.18
C PRO A 153 17.19 8.89 -1.36
N GLN A 154 17.80 8.96 -0.18
CA GLN A 154 18.03 7.81 0.69
C GLN A 154 16.73 7.28 1.30
N VAL A 155 15.84 8.17 1.75
CA VAL A 155 14.59 7.80 2.41
C VAL A 155 13.52 7.42 1.40
N HIS A 156 13.23 8.31 0.43
CA HIS A 156 12.24 8.00 -0.62
C HIS A 156 12.69 6.78 -1.45
N GLY A 157 14.00 6.68 -1.72
CA GLY A 157 14.56 5.56 -2.47
C GLY A 157 14.37 4.22 -1.77
N ALA A 158 14.62 4.15 -0.47
CA ALA A 158 14.39 2.94 0.31
C ALA A 158 12.91 2.50 0.28
N SER A 159 11.98 3.46 0.43
CA SER A 159 10.55 3.19 0.33
C SER A 159 10.13 2.70 -1.06
N LYS A 160 10.73 3.24 -2.13
CA LYS A 160 10.49 2.77 -3.51
C LYS A 160 11.03 1.37 -3.76
N ASP A 161 12.19 1.03 -3.21
CA ASP A 161 12.74 -0.32 -3.33
C ASP A 161 11.86 -1.33 -2.58
N ALA A 162 11.38 -1.00 -1.39
CA ALA A 162 10.40 -1.79 -0.66
C ALA A 162 9.08 -1.96 -1.43
N PHE A 163 8.54 -0.86 -1.99
CA PHE A 163 7.35 -0.89 -2.84
C PHE A 163 7.50 -1.84 -4.03
N ASN A 164 8.62 -1.77 -4.74
CA ASN A 164 8.88 -2.64 -5.88
C ASN A 164 8.95 -4.11 -5.48
N HIS A 165 9.60 -4.42 -4.36
CA HIS A 165 9.64 -5.77 -3.81
C HIS A 165 8.22 -6.32 -3.51
N VAL A 166 7.39 -5.52 -2.84
CA VAL A 166 6.00 -5.92 -2.54
C VAL A 166 5.16 -6.05 -3.82
N LYS A 167 5.37 -5.16 -4.78
CA LYS A 167 4.71 -5.23 -6.10
C LYS A 167 5.00 -6.56 -6.80
N ASP A 168 6.25 -7.03 -6.78
CA ASP A 168 6.64 -8.29 -7.39
C ASP A 168 5.97 -9.49 -6.69
N ILE A 169 5.87 -9.46 -5.35
CA ILE A 169 5.16 -10.49 -4.58
C ILE A 169 3.68 -10.53 -4.95
N VAL A 170 3.00 -9.37 -4.93
CA VAL A 170 1.57 -9.30 -5.27
C VAL A 170 1.33 -9.71 -6.72
N HIS A 171 2.20 -9.30 -7.65
CA HIS A 171 2.12 -9.71 -9.06
C HIS A 171 2.24 -11.23 -9.23
N THR A 172 3.10 -11.87 -8.47
CA THR A 172 3.23 -13.33 -8.45
C THR A 172 1.96 -13.97 -7.89
N GLU A 173 1.47 -13.47 -6.76
CA GLU A 173 0.32 -14.02 -6.07
C GLU A 173 -0.96 -14.00 -6.91
N ILE A 174 -1.26 -12.88 -7.56
CA ILE A 174 -2.47 -12.75 -8.40
C ILE A 174 -2.47 -13.61 -9.66
N ASN A 175 -1.31 -14.19 -10.01
CA ASN A 175 -1.16 -15.12 -11.12
C ASN A 175 -0.93 -16.56 -10.64
N SER A 176 -1.09 -16.81 -9.34
CA SER A 176 -0.86 -18.12 -8.72
C SER A 176 -2.17 -18.86 -8.47
N VAL A 177 -2.07 -20.18 -8.38
CA VAL A 177 -3.16 -21.01 -7.90
C VAL A 177 -3.04 -21.15 -6.38
N THR A 178 -3.92 -20.43 -5.67
CA THR A 178 -3.93 -20.34 -4.20
C THR A 178 -5.05 -21.19 -3.62
N ASP A 179 -4.99 -22.50 -3.81
CA ASP A 179 -6.05 -23.43 -3.47
C ASP A 179 -5.51 -24.70 -2.78
N ASN A 180 -6.41 -25.58 -2.33
CA ASN A 180 -6.13 -26.92 -1.83
C ASN A 180 -7.39 -27.81 -1.95
N PRO A 181 -7.26 -29.07 -2.44
CA PRO A 181 -6.11 -29.64 -3.11
C PRO A 181 -5.86 -29.01 -4.49
N LEU A 182 -4.62 -29.04 -4.94
CA LEU A 182 -4.23 -28.65 -6.30
C LEU A 182 -4.54 -29.78 -7.27
N VAL A 183 -5.15 -29.44 -8.42
CA VAL A 183 -5.50 -30.40 -9.47
C VAL A 183 -4.66 -30.15 -10.72
N PHE A 184 -3.86 -31.13 -11.09
CA PHE A 184 -3.01 -31.11 -12.30
C PHE A 184 -3.60 -32.07 -13.32
N SER A 185 -4.59 -31.60 -14.09
CA SER A 185 -5.36 -32.43 -15.01
C SER A 185 -4.52 -33.09 -16.12
N ASN A 186 -3.48 -32.41 -16.58
CA ASN A 186 -2.58 -32.96 -17.62
C ASN A 186 -1.69 -34.10 -17.11
N GLU A 187 -1.50 -34.22 -15.81
CA GLU A 187 -0.65 -35.21 -15.16
C GLU A 187 -1.47 -36.24 -14.36
N ASP A 188 -2.80 -36.10 -14.37
CA ASP A 188 -3.72 -36.90 -13.60
C ASP A 188 -3.33 -36.96 -12.10
N LYS A 189 -2.96 -35.79 -11.55
CA LYS A 189 -2.52 -35.66 -10.15
C LYS A 189 -3.43 -34.74 -9.37
N VAL A 190 -3.69 -35.13 -8.10
CA VAL A 190 -4.32 -34.28 -7.08
C VAL A 190 -3.40 -34.27 -5.88
N ILE A 191 -2.98 -33.06 -5.49
CA ILE A 191 -1.99 -32.86 -4.43
C ILE A 191 -2.56 -31.98 -3.34
N SER A 192 -2.63 -32.48 -2.12
CA SER A 192 -2.94 -31.67 -0.94
C SER A 192 -1.71 -30.83 -0.57
N ALA A 193 -1.88 -29.50 -0.59
CA ALA A 193 -0.83 -28.53 -0.31
C ALA A 193 -1.37 -27.31 0.44
N GLY A 194 -0.50 -26.43 0.86
CA GLY A 194 -0.85 -25.21 1.64
C GLY A 194 -0.88 -23.93 0.82
N ASN A 195 -1.19 -23.97 -0.46
CA ASN A 195 -1.12 -22.78 -1.35
C ASN A 195 -2.14 -21.68 -1.01
N PHE A 196 -3.09 -21.97 -0.14
CA PHE A 196 -4.02 -20.98 0.41
C PHE A 196 -3.39 -20.08 1.50
N HIS A 197 -2.17 -20.37 1.95
CA HIS A 197 -1.56 -19.68 3.08
C HIS A 197 -1.02 -18.31 2.65
N GLY A 198 -1.60 -17.24 3.19
CA GLY A 198 -1.29 -15.85 2.82
C GLY A 198 -0.02 -15.26 3.46
N GLN A 199 0.91 -16.05 3.98
CA GLN A 199 2.10 -15.56 4.69
C GLN A 199 2.96 -14.61 3.84
N SER A 200 3.11 -14.91 2.55
CA SER A 200 3.88 -14.05 1.64
C SER A 200 3.30 -12.64 1.55
N LEU A 201 1.96 -12.54 1.47
CA LEU A 201 1.26 -11.25 1.45
C LEU A 201 1.32 -10.55 2.81
N ALA A 202 1.16 -11.29 3.91
CA ALA A 202 1.18 -10.71 5.25
C ALA A 202 2.51 -10.00 5.53
N LEU A 203 3.64 -10.66 5.29
CA LEU A 203 4.97 -10.06 5.45
C LEU A 203 5.19 -8.90 4.48
N ALA A 204 4.75 -9.04 3.24
CA ALA A 204 4.88 -7.99 2.24
C ALA A 204 4.10 -6.71 2.63
N PHE A 205 2.88 -6.85 3.17
CA PHE A 205 2.05 -5.70 3.56
C PHE A 205 2.58 -5.00 4.80
N ASP A 206 3.10 -5.72 5.78
CA ASP A 206 3.79 -5.12 6.92
C ASP A 206 5.02 -4.34 6.46
N TYR A 207 5.81 -4.90 5.56
CA TYR A 207 6.98 -4.22 5.01
C TYR A 207 6.60 -2.96 4.22
N LEU A 208 5.52 -3.01 3.43
CA LEU A 208 5.01 -1.85 2.70
C LEU A 208 4.53 -0.75 3.65
N SER A 209 3.79 -1.10 4.70
CA SER A 209 3.26 -0.11 5.65
C SER A 209 4.38 0.63 6.37
N MET A 210 5.41 -0.07 6.82
CA MET A 210 6.61 0.54 7.40
C MET A 210 7.31 1.48 6.40
N ALA A 211 7.51 1.04 5.17
CA ALA A 211 8.20 1.81 4.14
C ALA A 211 7.45 3.10 3.77
N ILE A 212 6.12 3.06 3.66
CA ILE A 212 5.32 4.23 3.32
C ILE A 212 5.20 5.21 4.50
N SER A 213 5.22 4.73 5.74
CA SER A 213 5.19 5.61 6.91
C SER A 213 6.40 6.56 6.97
N GLU A 214 7.57 6.12 6.49
CA GLU A 214 8.79 6.95 6.44
C GLU A 214 8.68 8.12 5.46
N ILE A 215 7.90 7.99 4.38
CA ILE A 215 7.57 9.11 3.49
C ILE A 215 6.82 10.20 4.25
N GLY A 216 5.86 9.82 5.09
CA GLY A 216 5.16 10.76 5.98
C GLY A 216 6.09 11.40 7.00
N SER A 217 6.94 10.59 7.63
CA SER A 217 7.90 11.04 8.65
C SER A 217 8.86 12.11 8.13
N ILE A 218 9.51 11.86 6.99
CA ILE A 218 10.43 12.85 6.40
C ILE A 218 9.70 14.09 5.90
N SER A 219 8.45 13.96 5.42
CA SER A 219 7.62 15.08 4.97
C SER A 219 7.27 16.01 6.13
N GLU A 220 6.89 15.46 7.27
CA GLU A 220 6.61 16.23 8.48
C GLU A 220 7.86 17.00 8.96
N ARG A 221 9.04 16.39 8.91
CA ARG A 221 10.28 17.09 9.23
C ARG A 221 10.60 18.24 8.27
N ARG A 222 10.20 18.17 7.00
CA ARG A 222 10.29 19.30 6.06
C ARG A 222 9.31 20.42 6.42
N ILE A 223 8.06 20.08 6.77
CA ILE A 223 7.07 21.06 7.24
C ILE A 223 7.62 21.81 8.45
N PHE A 224 8.17 21.09 9.43
CA PHE A 224 8.79 21.71 10.61
C PHE A 224 9.89 22.73 10.23
N LYS A 225 10.77 22.37 9.30
CA LYS A 225 11.84 23.25 8.83
C LYS A 225 11.32 24.47 8.06
N LEU A 226 10.31 24.30 7.22
CA LEU A 226 9.72 25.40 6.45
C LEU A 226 9.09 26.49 7.34
N ILE A 227 8.59 26.12 8.53
CA ILE A 227 7.94 27.06 9.44
C ILE A 227 8.84 27.54 10.59
N SER A 228 10.10 27.10 10.63
CA SER A 228 11.01 27.37 11.76
C SER A 228 11.62 28.77 11.77
N GLY A 229 11.39 29.59 10.75
CA GLY A 229 12.00 30.93 10.64
C GLY A 229 13.45 30.89 10.15
N GLU A 230 13.83 29.88 9.38
CA GLU A 230 15.15 29.70 8.79
C GLU A 230 15.15 30.11 7.32
N ARG A 231 16.32 30.46 6.77
CA ARG A 231 16.57 30.73 5.33
C ARG A 231 15.66 31.81 4.72
N ASP A 232 15.57 32.93 5.39
CA ASP A 232 14.74 34.08 4.98
C ASP A 232 13.22 33.82 4.96
N LEU A 233 12.79 32.65 5.42
CA LEU A 233 11.37 32.38 5.64
C LEU A 233 10.95 32.90 7.02
N PRO A 234 9.81 33.63 7.12
CA PRO A 234 9.33 34.06 8.43
C PRO A 234 8.86 32.87 9.26
N ALA A 235 9.05 32.94 10.58
CA ALA A 235 8.55 31.91 11.49
C ALA A 235 7.04 31.71 11.30
N PHE A 236 6.58 30.47 11.28
CA PHE A 236 5.21 30.06 10.98
C PHE A 236 4.68 30.56 9.62
N LEU A 237 5.55 31.04 8.73
CA LEU A 237 5.23 31.62 7.40
C LEU A 237 4.21 32.77 7.49
N ILE A 238 4.34 33.63 8.49
CA ILE A 238 3.43 34.75 8.74
C ILE A 238 4.15 35.97 9.33
N ASP A 239 3.62 37.14 9.05
CA ASP A 239 4.08 38.36 9.70
C ASP A 239 3.74 38.39 11.18
N LYS A 240 4.64 38.97 12.00
CA LYS A 240 4.47 39.09 13.45
C LYS A 240 4.18 37.76 14.12
N ALA A 241 5.04 36.75 13.83
CA ALA A 241 5.01 35.47 14.51
C ALA A 241 5.04 35.64 16.04
N GLY A 242 4.22 34.87 16.75
CA GLY A 242 3.99 35.02 18.18
C GLY A 242 2.71 35.80 18.51
N LEU A 243 2.40 36.87 17.74
CA LEU A 243 1.08 37.48 17.75
C LEU A 243 0.12 36.67 16.85
N ASN A 244 0.63 36.20 15.71
CA ASN A 244 -0.07 35.35 14.77
C ASN A 244 0.53 33.95 14.77
N SER A 245 -0.32 32.93 14.66
CA SER A 245 0.11 31.53 14.70
C SER A 245 0.45 30.94 13.32
N GLY A 246 0.00 31.56 12.23
CA GLY A 246 0.25 31.11 10.86
C GLY A 246 0.02 29.62 10.66
N PHE A 247 1.02 28.92 10.12
CA PHE A 247 0.97 27.48 9.83
C PHE A 247 1.40 26.57 11.01
N MET A 248 1.44 27.08 12.24
CA MET A 248 1.81 26.30 13.42
C MET A 248 0.93 25.05 13.57
N ILE A 249 -0.39 25.18 13.46
CA ILE A 249 -1.34 24.07 13.58
C ILE A 249 -1.18 23.03 12.48
N THR A 250 -0.80 23.45 11.29
CA THR A 250 -0.50 22.53 10.17
C THR A 250 0.61 21.55 10.54
N GLN A 251 1.66 22.02 11.21
CA GLN A 251 2.74 21.14 11.69
C GLN A 251 2.24 20.20 12.79
N TYR A 252 1.43 20.65 13.73
CA TYR A 252 0.86 19.78 14.77
C TYR A 252 -0.03 18.69 14.16
N THR A 253 -0.83 19.04 13.17
CA THR A 253 -1.64 18.07 12.41
C THR A 253 -0.75 17.04 11.72
N ALA A 254 0.29 17.47 11.03
CA ALA A 254 1.23 16.57 10.36
C ALA A 254 1.94 15.64 11.37
N ALA A 255 2.37 16.14 12.52
CA ALA A 255 2.98 15.36 13.58
C ALA A 255 2.01 14.32 14.16
N SER A 256 0.74 14.69 14.36
CA SER A 256 -0.31 13.78 14.83
C SER A 256 -0.55 12.64 13.81
N ILE A 257 -0.65 12.96 12.53
CA ILE A 257 -0.82 11.96 11.45
C ILE A 257 0.38 11.00 11.41
N VAL A 258 1.61 11.51 11.49
CA VAL A 258 2.81 10.68 11.52
C VAL A 258 2.83 9.77 12.73
N ASN A 259 2.42 10.26 13.91
CA ASN A 259 2.31 9.42 15.11
C ASN A 259 1.29 8.29 14.91
N GLN A 260 0.13 8.57 14.32
CA GLN A 260 -0.88 7.56 14.00
C GLN A 260 -0.34 6.54 12.99
N ASN A 261 0.35 6.99 11.93
CA ASN A 261 0.96 6.11 10.95
C ASN A 261 1.96 5.14 11.60
N LYS A 262 2.79 5.60 12.55
CA LYS A 262 3.71 4.74 13.29
C LYS A 262 2.99 3.64 14.08
N GLN A 263 1.85 3.94 14.68
CA GLN A 263 1.03 2.94 15.39
C GLN A 263 0.44 1.91 14.40
N LEU A 264 -0.03 2.37 13.24
CA LEU A 264 -0.59 1.52 12.20
C LEU A 264 0.45 0.64 11.48
N CYS A 265 1.75 0.97 11.61
CA CYS A 265 2.85 0.19 11.05
C CYS A 265 3.36 -0.92 11.97
N PHE A 266 2.73 -1.13 13.13
CA PHE A 266 3.10 -2.27 13.97
C PHE A 266 2.81 -3.56 13.20
N PRO A 267 3.78 -4.50 13.10
CA PRO A 267 3.63 -5.69 12.28
C PRO A 267 2.48 -6.58 12.77
N ASN A 268 1.48 -6.80 11.93
CA ASN A 268 0.35 -7.67 12.23
C ASN A 268 0.64 -9.13 11.85
N SER A 269 1.57 -9.38 10.93
CA SER A 269 1.94 -10.72 10.49
C SER A 269 2.55 -11.58 11.60
N VAL A 270 3.14 -10.95 12.62
CA VAL A 270 3.75 -11.65 13.78
C VAL A 270 2.75 -11.96 14.88
N ASP A 271 1.56 -11.36 14.84
CA ASP A 271 0.47 -11.60 15.82
C ASP A 271 -0.50 -12.71 15.35
N SER A 272 -0.24 -13.32 14.21
CA SER A 272 -1.03 -14.42 13.68
C SER A 272 -0.55 -15.76 14.24
N ILE A 273 -1.47 -16.50 14.86
CA ILE A 273 -1.24 -17.88 15.25
C ILE A 273 -1.83 -18.78 14.16
N ALA A 274 -0.97 -19.34 13.33
CA ALA A 274 -1.36 -20.31 12.32
C ALA A 274 -1.70 -21.64 13.00
N VAL A 275 -2.98 -21.88 13.22
CA VAL A 275 -3.45 -23.11 13.84
C VAL A 275 -4.14 -23.96 12.80
N SER A 276 -3.58 -25.15 12.55
CA SER A 276 -4.23 -26.23 11.82
C SER A 276 -4.59 -27.32 12.80
N TYR A 277 -5.90 -27.51 13.05
CA TYR A 277 -6.38 -28.54 13.94
C TYR A 277 -6.97 -29.70 13.12
N THR A 278 -6.15 -30.65 12.77
CA THR A 278 -6.61 -31.85 12.08
C THR A 278 -7.66 -32.58 12.93
N HIS A 279 -7.57 -32.55 14.26
CA HIS A 279 -8.52 -33.11 15.18
C HIS A 279 -9.88 -32.38 15.26
N LEU A 280 -9.98 -31.15 14.79
CA LEU A 280 -11.27 -30.43 14.67
C LEU A 280 -12.08 -30.88 13.45
N THR A 281 -11.49 -31.61 12.53
CA THR A 281 -12.21 -32.19 11.38
C THR A 281 -12.81 -33.54 11.67
N LEU A 282 -12.40 -34.21 12.74
CA LEU A 282 -12.92 -35.54 13.12
C LEU A 282 -14.43 -35.55 13.41
N PRO A 283 -15.04 -34.57 14.11
CA PRO A 283 -16.48 -34.54 14.32
C PRO A 283 -17.30 -34.29 13.07
N THR A 284 -16.71 -33.67 12.03
CA THR A 284 -17.44 -33.39 10.78
C THR A 284 -17.45 -34.56 9.81
N THR A 285 -16.60 -35.56 9.98
CA THR A 285 -16.60 -36.75 9.16
C THR A 285 -17.66 -37.80 9.61
N GLU A 286 -18.18 -37.66 10.82
CA GLU A 286 -19.28 -38.52 11.33
C GLU A 286 -20.67 -37.90 11.04
N ALA A 287 -20.74 -36.67 10.50
CA ALA A 287 -21.99 -35.94 10.25
C ALA A 287 -22.39 -35.88 8.76
N VAL A 288 -21.73 -36.66 7.90
CA VAL A 288 -22.03 -36.72 6.45
C VAL A 288 -22.45 -38.13 6.07
#